data_e1e3d5d6add857fc0b8b91751de26eea
#
_entry.id   e1e3d5d6add857fc0b8b91751de26eea
#
_cell.length_a   1.000
_cell.length_b   1.000
_cell.length_c   1.000
_cell.angle_alpha   90.00
_cell.angle_beta   90.00
_cell.angle_gamma   90.00
#
_symmetry.space_group_name_H-M   'P 1'
#
loop_
_entity.id
_entity.type
_entity.pdbx_description
1 polymer ?
#
loop_
_entity_poly.entity_id
_entity_poly.type
_entity_poly.pdbx_seq_one_letter_code
_entity_poly.pdbx_strand_id
1 'polypeptide(L)'
;EELNQAWDLYYHVFKRITKQLPTMTTLELRYVSPRLLNSRDLELCVPGNYIPGQVEQAKIRAFAPTMHVITSKQRPRRLQIHGSDGKDYGYLLKGHEDLRQDERVMQLFGLVNTLLNSNMTTAHRDLGIARYAVVPLSPNSGLIGWVPNCDTLHALIREYRDAHKIPLNLEHRMMLAMTPDYDHLPLVNKVEIFQHAVENTSGGDLTRVLWLKSRSSEQWLERRTAYTRSLAVMSMVGYLLGLGDRHPSNLMVDRYSGKVLHIDFGDCFEASMYREKFPEKVPFRLTRMLVHAMGVSGIEGNFRNTCESVVTVLRNNKDSVMAMLEAFVHDPLINWRLLTHNVPAAEDDSMTNSSMEPQSTDTPTPDDSRAPSAGTDHDTTPPPGKTQRQSRPPSVGVVETPSGPVPSSSSVIGLEATHAMAVMSSSINDTAVPTSLILRRTELINAMEAYGTEDGQNDALNERAVSVMQRMSAKLTGRDGDLHHSDTMMSDSVEMQVERLITEATSAENLSVSYVGWCPWW
;
A
#
# COMPACT_ATOMS: atom_id res chain seq x y z
N GLU A 1 14.14 40.51 32.03
CA GLU A 1 13.19 39.78 32.88
C GLU A 1 11.83 39.62 32.15
N GLU A 2 11.21 40.71 31.68
CA GLU A 2 9.94 40.72 30.96
C GLU A 2 9.96 39.92 29.67
N LEU A 3 11.07 39.94 28.91
CA LEU A 3 11.23 39.18 27.66
C LEU A 3 11.22 37.66 27.93
N ASN A 4 11.89 37.22 28.99
CA ASN A 4 11.92 35.81 29.38
C ASN A 4 10.54 35.34 29.82
N GLN A 5 9.80 36.18 30.59
CA GLN A 5 8.41 35.88 30.98
C GLN A 5 7.48 35.76 29.75
N ALA A 6 7.67 36.60 28.72
CA ALA A 6 6.93 36.51 27.48
C ALA A 6 7.24 35.16 26.73
N TRP A 7 8.51 34.74 26.66
CA TRP A 7 8.89 33.49 26.09
C TRP A 7 8.33 32.28 26.84
N ASP A 8 8.35 32.32 28.17
CA ASP A 8 7.75 31.26 29.00
C ASP A 8 6.24 31.16 28.74
N LEU A 9 5.53 32.29 28.61
CA LEU A 9 4.12 32.29 28.28
C LEU A 9 3.85 31.67 26.90
N TYR A 10 4.61 32.08 25.87
CA TYR A 10 4.52 31.48 24.53
C TYR A 10 4.80 29.98 24.57
N TYR A 11 5.80 29.54 25.33
CA TYR A 11 6.12 28.13 25.47
C TYR A 11 4.99 27.33 26.16
N HIS A 12 4.37 27.90 27.17
CA HIS A 12 3.20 27.30 27.82
C HIS A 12 2.01 27.18 26.86
N VAL A 13 1.75 28.21 26.05
CA VAL A 13 0.70 28.17 25.02
C VAL A 13 1.02 27.13 23.99
N PHE A 14 2.27 27.08 23.49
CA PHE A 14 2.73 26.07 22.56
C PHE A 14 2.52 24.65 23.11
N LYS A 15 2.96 24.36 24.32
CA LYS A 15 2.73 23.05 24.98
C LYS A 15 1.25 22.68 25.06
N ARG A 16 0.38 23.65 25.41
CA ARG A 16 -1.07 23.40 25.44
C ARG A 16 -1.62 23.06 24.08
N ILE A 17 -1.24 23.79 23.04
CA ILE A 17 -1.65 23.54 21.65
C ILE A 17 -1.16 22.15 21.22
N THR A 18 0.13 21.84 21.42
CA THR A 18 0.72 20.56 21.04
C THR A 18 0.03 19.39 21.74
N LYS A 19 -0.37 19.54 23.00
CA LYS A 19 -1.13 18.52 23.73
C LYS A 19 -2.56 18.34 23.20
N GLN A 20 -3.19 19.42 22.72
CA GLN A 20 -4.58 19.38 22.22
C GLN A 20 -4.66 18.88 20.76
N LEU A 21 -3.66 19.19 19.93
CA LEU A 21 -3.65 18.79 18.52
C LEU A 21 -3.92 17.29 18.28
N PRO A 22 -3.33 16.34 19.03
CA PRO A 22 -3.61 14.92 18.86
C PRO A 22 -5.07 14.52 19.11
N THR A 23 -5.78 15.28 19.95
CA THR A 23 -7.19 14.98 20.31
C THR A 23 -8.19 15.50 19.28
N MET A 24 -7.76 16.41 18.39
CA MET A 24 -8.62 16.95 17.34
C MET A 24 -8.74 15.96 16.18
N THR A 25 -9.82 15.22 16.15
CA THR A 25 -10.12 14.21 15.11
C THR A 25 -11.08 14.73 14.03
N THR A 26 -11.69 15.88 14.23
CA THR A 26 -12.65 16.49 13.30
C THR A 26 -12.32 17.96 13.10
N LEU A 27 -12.29 18.40 11.85
CA LEU A 27 -12.08 19.78 11.44
C LEU A 27 -13.31 20.28 10.68
N GLU A 28 -13.80 21.46 11.05
CA GLU A 28 -14.91 22.10 10.35
C GLU A 28 -14.39 23.04 9.26
N LEU A 29 -14.86 22.86 8.01
CA LEU A 29 -14.43 23.66 6.85
C LEU A 29 -14.71 25.15 7.05
N ARG A 30 -15.75 25.53 7.80
CA ARG A 30 -16.05 26.93 8.08
C ARG A 30 -14.90 27.69 8.74
N TYR A 31 -14.05 27.00 9.50
CA TYR A 31 -12.87 27.59 10.17
C TYR A 31 -11.58 27.36 9.39
N VAL A 32 -11.46 26.19 8.74
CA VAL A 32 -10.22 25.81 8.02
C VAL A 32 -10.17 26.41 6.63
N SER A 33 -11.28 26.34 5.90
CA SER A 33 -11.37 26.85 4.51
C SER A 33 -12.80 27.26 4.17
N PRO A 34 -13.24 28.47 4.60
CA PRO A 34 -14.59 28.98 4.29
C PRO A 34 -14.84 29.08 2.78
N ARG A 35 -13.80 29.35 1.97
CA ARG A 35 -13.91 29.40 0.50
C ARG A 35 -14.30 28.05 -0.08
N LEU A 36 -13.67 26.95 0.39
CA LEU A 36 -14.00 25.60 -0.07
C LEU A 36 -15.43 25.22 0.33
N LEU A 37 -15.86 25.56 1.55
CA LEU A 37 -17.23 25.30 2.01
C LEU A 37 -18.29 26.01 1.15
N ASN A 38 -17.99 27.22 0.70
CA ASN A 38 -18.89 28.02 -0.11
C ASN A 38 -18.82 27.70 -1.62
N SER A 39 -17.85 26.89 -2.04
CA SER A 39 -17.72 26.44 -3.44
C SER A 39 -18.81 25.42 -3.75
N ARG A 40 -19.70 25.75 -4.67
CA ARG A 40 -20.83 24.92 -5.08
C ARG A 40 -20.97 24.90 -6.57
N ASP A 41 -21.52 23.79 -7.09
CA ASP A 41 -21.88 23.61 -8.50
C ASP A 41 -20.74 24.00 -9.45
N LEU A 42 -19.54 23.45 -9.20
CA LEU A 42 -18.35 23.75 -9.97
C LEU A 42 -18.40 23.05 -11.33
N GLU A 43 -17.91 23.71 -12.38
CA GLU A 43 -17.72 23.13 -13.71
C GLU A 43 -16.53 22.16 -13.79
N LEU A 44 -16.06 21.65 -12.64
CA LEU A 44 -14.96 20.71 -12.50
C LEU A 44 -15.49 19.30 -12.25
N CYS A 45 -14.92 18.32 -12.93
CA CYS A 45 -15.19 16.91 -12.64
C CYS A 45 -14.70 16.54 -11.24
N VAL A 46 -15.35 15.55 -10.64
CA VAL A 46 -14.87 14.94 -9.40
C VAL A 46 -13.47 14.38 -9.65
N PRO A 47 -12.47 14.66 -8.79
CA PRO A 47 -11.08 14.25 -9.02
C PRO A 47 -10.94 12.76 -9.32
N GLY A 48 -10.22 12.41 -10.39
CA GLY A 48 -9.98 11.02 -10.80
C GLY A 48 -11.13 10.36 -11.57
N ASN A 49 -12.27 11.04 -11.79
CA ASN A 49 -13.42 10.49 -12.54
C ASN A 49 -13.54 11.08 -13.95
N TYR A 50 -12.57 11.87 -14.38
CA TYR A 50 -12.55 12.40 -15.73
C TYR A 50 -12.25 11.30 -16.75
N ILE A 51 -13.16 11.11 -17.71
CA ILE A 51 -12.99 10.19 -18.85
C ILE A 51 -13.08 11.03 -20.13
N PRO A 52 -11.99 11.12 -20.93
CA PRO A 52 -12.02 11.85 -22.19
C PRO A 52 -13.11 11.33 -23.13
N GLY A 53 -13.87 12.23 -23.74
CA GLY A 53 -14.95 11.87 -24.69
C GLY A 53 -16.30 11.53 -24.06
N GLN A 54 -16.40 11.36 -22.76
CA GLN A 54 -17.67 11.14 -22.08
C GLN A 54 -18.37 12.47 -21.80
N VAL A 55 -19.61 12.63 -22.30
CA VAL A 55 -20.37 13.89 -22.20
C VAL A 55 -20.89 14.12 -20.78
N GLU A 56 -21.41 13.07 -20.14
CA GLU A 56 -21.95 13.16 -18.78
C GLU A 56 -20.92 12.65 -17.76
N GLN A 57 -20.26 13.58 -17.12
CA GLN A 57 -19.30 13.29 -16.06
C GLN A 57 -19.78 13.88 -14.74
N ALA A 58 -19.49 13.17 -13.63
CA ALA A 58 -19.80 13.67 -12.31
C ALA A 58 -18.98 14.93 -12.01
N LYS A 59 -19.67 16.08 -11.83
CA LYS A 59 -19.08 17.36 -11.45
C LYS A 59 -19.14 17.55 -9.94
N ILE A 60 -18.31 18.42 -9.40
CA ILE A 60 -18.29 18.78 -7.98
C ILE A 60 -19.51 19.66 -7.68
N ARG A 61 -20.44 19.15 -6.88
CA ARG A 61 -21.62 19.91 -6.43
C ARG A 61 -21.33 20.70 -5.16
N ALA A 62 -20.70 20.08 -4.17
CA ALA A 62 -20.36 20.70 -2.89
C ALA A 62 -19.31 19.89 -2.13
N PHE A 63 -18.73 20.48 -1.11
CA PHE A 63 -17.85 19.81 -0.16
C PHE A 63 -18.58 19.61 1.17
N ALA A 64 -18.34 18.46 1.81
CA ALA A 64 -18.88 18.20 3.14
C ALA A 64 -18.35 19.23 4.15
N PRO A 65 -19.17 19.67 5.12
CA PRO A 65 -18.77 20.74 6.05
C PRO A 65 -17.68 20.33 7.05
N THR A 66 -17.40 19.04 7.17
CA THR A 66 -16.43 18.49 8.13
C THR A 66 -15.43 17.57 7.43
N MET A 67 -14.19 17.60 7.92
CA MET A 67 -13.14 16.66 7.56
C MET A 67 -12.73 15.85 8.80
N HIS A 68 -12.43 14.56 8.61
CA HIS A 68 -11.92 13.70 9.67
C HIS A 68 -10.40 13.56 9.56
N VAL A 69 -9.70 13.80 10.67
CA VAL A 69 -8.24 13.62 10.77
C VAL A 69 -7.94 12.19 11.15
N ILE A 70 -7.12 11.50 10.36
CA ILE A 70 -6.63 10.17 10.70
C ILE A 70 -5.42 10.31 11.61
N THR A 71 -5.44 9.61 12.74
CA THR A 71 -4.36 9.61 13.74
C THR A 71 -3.18 8.76 13.25
N SER A 72 -2.35 9.34 12.40
CA SER A 72 -1.07 8.78 11.96
C SER A 72 0.00 9.88 12.03
N LYS A 73 1.27 9.54 11.78
CA LYS A 73 2.38 10.51 11.83
C LYS A 73 2.13 11.72 10.92
N GLN A 74 1.63 11.51 9.71
CA GLN A 74 1.36 12.55 8.72
C GLN A 74 -0.03 13.19 8.86
N ARG A 75 -0.91 12.64 9.70
CA ARG A 75 -2.26 13.16 9.99
C ARG A 75 -3.07 13.54 8.74
N PRO A 76 -3.26 12.63 7.79
CA PRO A 76 -4.03 12.93 6.59
C PRO A 76 -5.50 13.21 6.94
N ARG A 77 -6.16 14.01 6.11
CA ARG A 77 -7.55 14.44 6.34
C ARG A 77 -8.46 13.75 5.35
N ARG A 78 -9.49 13.08 5.85
CA ARG A 78 -10.54 12.52 5.02
C ARG A 78 -11.52 13.63 4.64
N LEU A 79 -11.56 13.96 3.35
CA LEU A 79 -12.47 14.93 2.73
C LEU A 79 -13.58 14.17 1.99
N GLN A 80 -14.79 14.72 1.96
CA GLN A 80 -15.91 14.18 1.20
C GLN A 80 -16.43 15.23 0.21
N ILE A 81 -16.62 14.82 -1.04
CA ILE A 81 -17.14 15.64 -2.13
C ILE A 81 -18.49 15.06 -2.56
N HIS A 82 -19.51 15.90 -2.66
CA HIS A 82 -20.81 15.56 -3.21
C HIS A 82 -20.78 15.76 -4.72
N GLY A 83 -21.04 14.71 -5.49
CA GLY A 83 -21.10 14.77 -6.95
C GLY A 83 -22.44 15.27 -7.48
N SER A 84 -22.46 15.77 -8.72
CA SER A 84 -23.68 16.12 -9.45
C SER A 84 -24.58 14.93 -9.73
N ASP A 85 -24.02 13.71 -9.72
CA ASP A 85 -24.72 12.43 -9.86
C ASP A 85 -25.37 11.95 -8.55
N GLY A 86 -25.30 12.74 -7.48
CA GLY A 86 -25.86 12.44 -6.17
C GLY A 86 -25.05 11.46 -5.34
N LYS A 87 -23.86 11.05 -5.79
CA LYS A 87 -22.96 10.18 -5.03
C LYS A 87 -21.97 10.98 -4.20
N ASP A 88 -21.51 10.34 -3.14
CA ASP A 88 -20.49 10.87 -2.24
C ASP A 88 -19.12 10.24 -2.55
N TYR A 89 -18.15 11.09 -2.80
CA TYR A 89 -16.77 10.73 -3.13
C TYR A 89 -15.85 11.08 -1.98
N GLY A 90 -15.28 10.06 -1.35
CA GLY A 90 -14.31 10.22 -0.27
C GLY A 90 -12.90 10.38 -0.83
N TYR A 91 -12.12 11.27 -0.23
CA TYR A 91 -10.70 11.47 -0.52
C TYR A 91 -9.89 11.58 0.75
N LEU A 92 -8.65 11.16 0.64
CA LEU A 92 -7.62 11.39 1.65
C LEU A 92 -6.74 12.55 1.15
N LEU A 93 -6.82 13.68 1.83
CA LEU A 93 -5.93 14.82 1.60
C LEU A 93 -4.66 14.61 2.42
N LYS A 94 -3.57 14.32 1.72
CA LYS A 94 -2.22 14.21 2.29
C LYS A 94 -1.45 15.52 2.10
N GLY A 95 -0.63 15.87 3.09
CA GLY A 95 0.30 16.99 3.06
C GLY A 95 1.71 16.52 3.41
N HIS A 96 2.73 17.30 3.03
CA HIS A 96 4.15 16.99 3.22
C HIS A 96 4.59 15.70 2.51
N GLU A 97 3.93 15.34 1.41
CA GLU A 97 4.19 14.14 0.64
C GLU A 97 3.94 14.42 -0.84
N ASP A 98 4.84 13.92 -1.69
CA ASP A 98 4.71 14.00 -3.13
C ASP A 98 3.99 12.78 -3.67
N LEU A 99 2.81 12.96 -4.24
CA LEU A 99 1.96 11.89 -4.76
C LEU A 99 2.15 11.60 -6.26
N ARG A 100 3.08 12.27 -6.94
CA ARG A 100 3.31 12.05 -8.37
C ARG A 100 3.82 10.65 -8.66
N GLN A 101 4.62 10.09 -7.74
CA GLN A 101 5.08 8.70 -7.82
C GLN A 101 3.92 7.70 -7.75
N ASP A 102 3.01 7.87 -6.79
CA ASP A 102 1.81 7.02 -6.65
C ASP A 102 0.92 7.10 -7.90
N GLU A 103 0.78 8.28 -8.52
CA GLU A 103 0.04 8.45 -9.77
C GLU A 103 0.67 7.63 -10.91
N ARG A 104 2.00 7.68 -11.05
CA ARG A 104 2.72 6.89 -12.07
C ARG A 104 2.55 5.38 -11.86
N VAL A 105 2.57 4.92 -10.60
CA VAL A 105 2.27 3.52 -10.27
C VAL A 105 0.85 3.15 -10.70
N MET A 106 -0.14 4.02 -10.46
CA MET A 106 -1.52 3.78 -10.91
C MET A 106 -1.64 3.74 -12.44
N GLN A 107 -0.85 4.51 -13.18
CA GLN A 107 -0.78 4.45 -14.64
C GLN A 107 -0.21 3.09 -15.10
N LEU A 108 0.89 2.62 -14.49
CA LEU A 108 1.45 1.29 -14.78
C LEU A 108 0.45 0.17 -14.49
N PHE A 109 -0.29 0.24 -13.36
CA PHE A 109 -1.34 -0.74 -13.07
C PHE A 109 -2.45 -0.73 -14.13
N GLY A 110 -2.75 0.45 -14.70
CA GLY A 110 -3.67 0.57 -15.84
C GLY A 110 -3.18 -0.17 -17.07
N LEU A 111 -1.91 -0.03 -17.43
CA LEU A 111 -1.29 -0.77 -18.54
C LEU A 111 -1.34 -2.28 -18.27
N VAL A 112 -0.91 -2.73 -17.08
CA VAL A 112 -0.92 -4.15 -16.71
C VAL A 112 -2.33 -4.74 -16.81
N ASN A 113 -3.35 -4.03 -16.31
CA ASN A 113 -4.75 -4.46 -16.44
C ASN A 113 -5.18 -4.62 -17.90
N THR A 114 -4.79 -3.69 -18.77
CA THR A 114 -5.06 -3.76 -20.21
C THR A 114 -4.40 -5.00 -20.83
N LEU A 115 -3.14 -5.25 -20.51
CA LEU A 115 -2.39 -6.41 -21.01
C LEU A 115 -3.00 -7.73 -20.54
N LEU A 116 -3.37 -7.84 -19.26
CA LEU A 116 -4.01 -9.03 -18.68
C LEU A 116 -5.40 -9.28 -19.30
N ASN A 117 -6.17 -8.24 -19.58
CA ASN A 117 -7.48 -8.34 -20.20
C ASN A 117 -7.42 -8.67 -21.70
N SER A 118 -6.35 -8.27 -22.37
CA SER A 118 -6.15 -8.53 -23.81
C SER A 118 -5.63 -9.95 -24.08
N ASN A 119 -5.07 -10.62 -23.09
CA ASN A 119 -4.53 -11.96 -23.24
C ASN A 119 -5.61 -13.03 -23.01
N MET A 120 -5.79 -13.96 -23.94
CA MET A 120 -6.85 -14.98 -23.91
C MET A 120 -6.78 -15.89 -22.68
N THR A 121 -5.59 -16.17 -22.15
CA THR A 121 -5.43 -17.07 -20.99
C THR A 121 -5.76 -16.39 -19.67
N THR A 122 -5.64 -15.07 -19.59
CA THR A 122 -5.84 -14.29 -18.36
C THR A 122 -7.16 -13.53 -18.32
N ALA A 123 -7.74 -13.20 -19.49
CA ALA A 123 -8.98 -12.40 -19.60
C ALA A 123 -10.16 -12.98 -18.81
N HIS A 124 -10.32 -14.32 -18.80
CA HIS A 124 -11.43 -15.00 -18.11
C HIS A 124 -11.20 -15.20 -16.60
N ARG A 125 -10.03 -14.85 -16.07
CA ARG A 125 -9.65 -15.12 -14.68
C ARG A 125 -9.85 -13.96 -13.74
N ASP A 126 -10.28 -12.80 -14.23
CA ASP A 126 -10.46 -11.55 -13.47
C ASP A 126 -9.20 -11.16 -12.66
N LEU A 127 -8.06 -11.11 -13.36
CA LEU A 127 -6.74 -10.83 -12.75
C LEU A 127 -6.44 -9.33 -12.62
N GLY A 128 -7.44 -8.46 -12.66
CA GLY A 128 -7.23 -7.02 -12.59
C GLY A 128 -6.72 -6.53 -11.24
N ILE A 129 -5.79 -5.57 -11.27
CA ILE A 129 -5.33 -4.82 -10.10
C ILE A 129 -6.36 -3.73 -9.79
N ALA A 130 -6.80 -3.66 -8.53
CA ALA A 130 -7.65 -2.57 -8.09
C ALA A 130 -6.89 -1.24 -8.11
N ARG A 131 -7.47 -0.22 -8.77
CA ARG A 131 -6.91 1.13 -8.89
C ARG A 131 -7.77 2.12 -8.14
N TYR A 132 -7.16 3.17 -7.65
CA TYR A 132 -7.83 4.30 -7.03
C TYR A 132 -7.28 5.62 -7.58
N ALA A 133 -8.05 6.69 -7.45
CA ALA A 133 -7.62 7.99 -7.93
C ALA A 133 -6.46 8.53 -7.10
N VAL A 134 -5.41 8.99 -7.75
CA VAL A 134 -4.32 9.77 -7.14
C VAL A 134 -4.21 11.06 -7.93
N VAL A 135 -4.37 12.19 -7.25
CA VAL A 135 -4.36 13.52 -7.86
C VAL A 135 -3.35 14.40 -7.14
N PRO A 136 -2.13 14.52 -7.65
CA PRO A 136 -1.16 15.47 -7.13
C PRO A 136 -1.67 16.91 -7.30
N LEU A 137 -1.68 17.69 -6.23
CA LEU A 137 -2.07 19.10 -6.25
C LEU A 137 -0.85 20.01 -6.23
N SER A 138 0.21 19.58 -5.56
CA SER A 138 1.49 20.28 -5.48
C SER A 138 2.59 19.26 -5.16
N PRO A 139 3.89 19.64 -5.19
CA PRO A 139 4.98 18.76 -4.76
C PRO A 139 4.86 18.25 -3.31
N ASN A 140 4.06 18.93 -2.49
CA ASN A 140 3.91 18.64 -1.06
C ASN A 140 2.49 18.25 -0.65
N SER A 141 1.56 18.08 -1.58
CA SER A 141 0.18 17.75 -1.23
C SER A 141 -0.58 17.13 -2.41
N GLY A 142 -1.55 16.29 -2.09
CA GLY A 142 -2.45 15.70 -3.07
C GLY A 142 -3.63 14.98 -2.46
N LEU A 143 -4.50 14.50 -3.34
CA LEU A 143 -5.70 13.74 -3.01
C LEU A 143 -5.52 12.29 -3.42
N ILE A 144 -5.86 11.38 -2.53
CA ILE A 144 -5.98 9.95 -2.81
C ILE A 144 -7.44 9.56 -2.65
N GLY A 145 -8.02 8.92 -3.66
CA GLY A 145 -9.38 8.40 -3.62
C GLY A 145 -9.54 7.39 -2.49
N TRP A 146 -10.54 7.59 -1.64
CA TRP A 146 -10.87 6.65 -0.58
C TRP A 146 -11.49 5.39 -1.18
N VAL A 147 -10.83 4.25 -0.99
CA VAL A 147 -11.39 2.97 -1.45
C VAL A 147 -12.44 2.51 -0.44
N PRO A 148 -13.73 2.45 -0.83
CA PRO A 148 -14.77 2.00 0.07
C PRO A 148 -14.66 0.50 0.32
N ASN A 149 -15.21 0.05 1.43
CA ASN A 149 -15.37 -1.38 1.77
C ASN A 149 -14.07 -2.19 1.88
N CYS A 150 -12.93 -1.54 2.06
CA CYS A 150 -11.64 -2.19 2.27
C CYS A 150 -11.16 -2.01 3.70
N ASP A 151 -10.59 -3.07 4.26
CA ASP A 151 -9.92 -3.06 5.57
C ASP A 151 -8.46 -3.45 5.40
N THR A 152 -7.56 -2.84 6.18
CA THR A 152 -6.15 -3.25 6.20
C THR A 152 -6.00 -4.62 6.83
N LEU A 153 -4.99 -5.39 6.41
CA LEU A 153 -4.67 -6.67 7.04
C LEU A 153 -4.45 -6.51 8.55
N HIS A 154 -3.76 -5.44 8.95
CA HIS A 154 -3.56 -5.12 10.36
C HIS A 154 -4.87 -4.96 11.12
N ALA A 155 -5.85 -4.23 10.57
CA ALA A 155 -7.14 -4.03 11.20
C ALA A 155 -7.93 -5.34 11.31
N LEU A 156 -7.91 -6.17 10.26
CA LEU A 156 -8.60 -7.46 10.23
C LEU A 156 -8.03 -8.44 11.26
N ILE A 157 -6.71 -8.55 11.35
CA ILE A 157 -6.03 -9.43 12.30
C ILE A 157 -6.25 -8.93 13.74
N ARG A 158 -6.17 -7.61 13.94
CA ARG A 158 -6.42 -6.99 15.24
C ARG A 158 -7.84 -7.26 15.72
N GLU A 159 -8.86 -7.00 14.91
CA GLU A 159 -10.27 -7.27 15.23
C GLU A 159 -10.48 -8.73 15.65
N TYR A 160 -9.88 -9.67 14.90
CA TYR A 160 -9.97 -11.08 15.21
C TYR A 160 -9.27 -11.43 16.53
N ARG A 161 -8.03 -10.97 16.73
CA ARG A 161 -7.24 -11.26 17.94
C ARG A 161 -7.89 -10.65 19.19
N ASP A 162 -8.38 -9.41 19.10
CA ASP A 162 -9.07 -8.75 20.20
C ASP A 162 -10.34 -9.53 20.63
N ALA A 163 -11.13 -10.00 19.67
CA ALA A 163 -12.32 -10.82 19.92
C ALA A 163 -11.99 -12.17 20.59
N HIS A 164 -10.83 -12.75 20.29
CA HIS A 164 -10.40 -14.04 20.81
C HIS A 164 -9.41 -13.91 21.98
N LYS A 165 -9.16 -12.69 22.47
CA LYS A 165 -8.20 -12.40 23.57
C LYS A 165 -6.78 -12.89 23.28
N ILE A 166 -6.37 -12.85 22.02
CA ILE A 166 -5.01 -13.17 21.59
C ILE A 166 -4.20 -11.85 21.58
N PRO A 167 -3.05 -11.78 22.25
CA PRO A 167 -2.20 -10.59 22.19
C PRO A 167 -1.77 -10.27 20.76
N LEU A 168 -1.89 -9.01 20.35
CA LEU A 168 -1.57 -8.59 18.98
C LEU A 168 -0.11 -8.89 18.61
N ASN A 169 0.79 -8.73 19.56
CA ASN A 169 2.22 -8.92 19.44
C ASN A 169 2.71 -10.27 20.02
N LEU A 170 1.90 -11.31 19.97
CA LEU A 170 2.19 -12.62 20.58
C LEU A 170 3.54 -13.18 20.11
N GLU A 171 3.76 -13.24 18.81
CA GLU A 171 4.99 -13.78 18.20
C GLU A 171 6.21 -12.98 18.64
N HIS A 172 6.14 -11.67 18.56
CA HIS A 172 7.22 -10.77 18.99
C HIS A 172 7.54 -10.93 20.49
N ARG A 173 6.52 -11.08 21.36
CA ARG A 173 6.73 -11.35 22.78
C ARG A 173 7.45 -12.66 23.03
N MET A 174 7.16 -13.70 22.24
CA MET A 174 7.87 -14.99 22.33
C MET A 174 9.33 -14.83 21.93
N MET A 175 9.62 -14.10 20.86
CA MET A 175 10.99 -13.82 20.42
C MET A 175 11.77 -13.06 21.50
N LEU A 176 11.18 -12.01 22.07
CA LEU A 176 11.81 -11.22 23.14
C LEU A 176 11.99 -12.00 24.45
N ALA A 177 11.10 -12.97 24.74
CA ALA A 177 11.25 -13.84 25.91
C ALA A 177 12.45 -14.78 25.78
N MET A 178 12.81 -15.20 24.56
CA MET A 178 14.02 -15.98 24.29
C MET A 178 15.28 -15.11 24.34
N THR A 179 15.23 -13.93 23.72
CA THR A 179 16.39 -13.03 23.67
C THR A 179 15.91 -11.58 23.57
N PRO A 180 16.17 -10.75 24.61
CA PRO A 180 15.77 -9.34 24.60
C PRO A 180 16.47 -8.51 23.50
N ASP A 181 17.68 -8.91 23.10
CA ASP A 181 18.51 -8.18 22.12
C ASP A 181 18.53 -8.89 20.75
N TYR A 182 17.32 -9.14 20.21
CA TYR A 182 17.14 -9.83 18.93
C TYR A 182 17.85 -9.16 17.76
N ASP A 183 17.84 -7.82 17.72
CA ASP A 183 18.33 -7.05 16.56
C ASP A 183 19.84 -7.20 16.33
N HIS A 184 20.61 -7.49 17.37
CA HIS A 184 22.07 -7.64 17.30
C HIS A 184 22.55 -9.08 17.15
N LEU A 185 21.64 -10.04 17.07
CA LEU A 185 22.00 -11.45 16.93
C LEU A 185 22.57 -11.79 15.55
N PRO A 186 23.47 -12.79 15.48
CA PRO A 186 23.84 -13.41 14.21
C PRO A 186 22.62 -13.99 13.47
N LEU A 187 22.69 -14.06 12.13
CA LEU A 187 21.60 -14.51 11.28
C LEU A 187 21.05 -15.90 11.70
N VAL A 188 21.92 -16.85 11.97
CA VAL A 188 21.53 -18.22 12.37
C VAL A 188 20.62 -18.21 13.61
N ASN A 189 20.99 -17.44 14.62
CA ASN A 189 20.21 -17.33 15.85
C ASN A 189 18.88 -16.60 15.63
N LYS A 190 18.88 -15.58 14.75
CA LYS A 190 17.63 -14.88 14.33
C LYS A 190 16.65 -15.86 13.69
N VAL A 191 17.13 -16.69 12.78
CA VAL A 191 16.33 -17.71 12.09
C VAL A 191 15.75 -18.70 13.09
N GLU A 192 16.55 -19.22 14.01
CA GLU A 192 16.10 -20.20 15.02
C GLU A 192 14.99 -19.62 15.91
N ILE A 193 15.19 -18.41 16.44
CA ILE A 193 14.20 -17.73 17.30
C ILE A 193 12.92 -17.41 16.51
N PHE A 194 13.07 -16.94 15.26
CA PHE A 194 11.95 -16.65 14.37
C PHE A 194 11.13 -17.91 14.07
N GLN A 195 11.78 -19.01 13.71
CA GLN A 195 11.13 -20.30 13.46
C GLN A 195 10.41 -20.80 14.70
N HIS A 196 11.05 -20.73 15.88
CA HIS A 196 10.41 -21.10 17.13
C HIS A 196 9.12 -20.31 17.37
N ALA A 197 9.12 -18.99 17.16
CA ALA A 197 7.91 -18.17 17.32
C ALA A 197 6.82 -18.53 16.30
N VAL A 198 7.20 -18.82 15.05
CA VAL A 198 6.29 -19.21 13.98
C VAL A 198 5.67 -20.59 14.26
N GLU A 199 6.43 -21.58 14.71
CA GLU A 199 5.95 -22.94 14.99
C GLU A 199 5.04 -23.01 16.21
N ASN A 200 5.26 -22.17 17.21
CA ASN A 200 4.48 -22.14 18.44
C ASN A 200 3.26 -21.22 18.42
N THR A 201 2.91 -20.66 17.24
CA THR A 201 1.72 -19.83 17.05
C THR A 201 0.95 -20.27 15.80
N SER A 202 -0.38 -20.14 15.80
CA SER A 202 -1.21 -20.78 14.77
C SER A 202 -1.09 -20.16 13.37
N GLY A 203 -0.86 -18.84 13.26
CA GLY A 203 -0.83 -18.13 11.99
C GLY A 203 -2.11 -18.20 11.13
N GLY A 204 -3.21 -18.72 11.68
CA GLY A 204 -4.46 -18.95 10.95
C GLY A 204 -5.49 -17.82 11.03
N ASP A 205 -5.13 -16.67 11.59
CA ASP A 205 -6.06 -15.59 11.91
C ASP A 205 -6.77 -15.07 10.65
N LEU A 206 -6.05 -14.78 9.59
CA LEU A 206 -6.62 -14.27 8.34
C LEU A 206 -7.54 -15.30 7.65
N THR A 207 -7.18 -16.57 7.69
CA THR A 207 -8.03 -17.67 7.20
C THR A 207 -9.38 -17.67 7.91
N ARG A 208 -9.37 -17.53 9.25
CA ARG A 208 -10.59 -17.46 10.06
C ARG A 208 -11.40 -16.20 9.77
N VAL A 209 -10.74 -15.05 9.60
CA VAL A 209 -11.41 -13.79 9.24
C VAL A 209 -12.16 -13.92 7.90
N LEU A 210 -11.50 -14.45 6.87
CA LEU A 210 -12.14 -14.64 5.56
C LEU A 210 -13.33 -15.60 5.64
N TRP A 211 -13.22 -16.65 6.44
CA TRP A 211 -14.33 -17.59 6.68
C TRP A 211 -15.49 -16.91 7.42
N LEU A 212 -15.23 -16.32 8.58
CA LEU A 212 -16.26 -15.72 9.43
C LEU A 212 -17.00 -14.54 8.78
N LYS A 213 -16.33 -13.80 7.91
CA LYS A 213 -16.92 -12.68 7.16
C LYS A 213 -17.65 -13.13 5.88
N SER A 214 -17.68 -14.43 5.56
CA SER A 214 -18.42 -14.99 4.41
C SER A 214 -19.76 -15.58 4.86
N ARG A 215 -20.80 -15.35 4.07
CA ARG A 215 -22.17 -15.77 4.40
C ARG A 215 -22.46 -17.23 4.03
N SER A 216 -21.72 -17.77 3.07
CA SER A 216 -21.85 -19.16 2.59
C SER A 216 -20.46 -19.71 2.24
N SER A 217 -20.37 -21.04 2.11
CA SER A 217 -19.16 -21.73 1.65
C SER A 217 -18.78 -21.35 0.22
N GLU A 218 -19.74 -21.11 -0.64
CA GLU A 218 -19.55 -20.66 -2.02
C GLU A 218 -18.91 -19.26 -2.05
N GLN A 219 -19.51 -18.31 -1.34
CA GLN A 219 -18.95 -16.96 -1.21
C GLN A 219 -17.54 -16.98 -0.61
N TRP A 220 -17.30 -17.84 0.38
CA TRP A 220 -15.96 -18.01 0.93
C TRP A 220 -14.96 -18.53 -0.10
N LEU A 221 -15.36 -19.51 -0.92
CA LEU A 221 -14.51 -20.07 -1.97
C LEU A 221 -14.18 -19.02 -3.04
N GLU A 222 -15.19 -18.25 -3.48
CA GLU A 222 -15.01 -17.15 -4.44
C GLU A 222 -14.06 -16.08 -3.88
N ARG A 223 -14.29 -15.62 -2.66
CA ARG A 223 -13.46 -14.61 -2.01
C ARG A 223 -12.03 -15.09 -1.79
N ARG A 224 -11.84 -16.33 -1.37
CA ARG A 224 -10.52 -16.93 -1.22
C ARG A 224 -9.80 -17.03 -2.56
N THR A 225 -10.52 -17.40 -3.62
CA THR A 225 -9.95 -17.47 -4.98
C THR A 225 -9.56 -16.08 -5.48
N ALA A 226 -10.41 -15.08 -5.31
CA ALA A 226 -10.13 -13.69 -5.67
C ALA A 226 -8.96 -13.12 -4.85
N TYR A 227 -8.90 -13.40 -3.54
CA TYR A 227 -7.79 -13.08 -2.67
C TYR A 227 -6.47 -13.65 -3.19
N THR A 228 -6.43 -14.96 -3.46
CA THR A 228 -5.23 -15.65 -3.91
C THR A 228 -4.72 -15.10 -5.25
N ARG A 229 -5.64 -14.91 -6.22
CA ARG A 229 -5.29 -14.40 -7.55
C ARG A 229 -4.81 -12.94 -7.50
N SER A 230 -5.51 -12.08 -6.79
CA SER A 230 -5.12 -10.66 -6.69
C SER A 230 -3.80 -10.48 -5.93
N LEU A 231 -3.54 -11.29 -4.90
CA LEU A 231 -2.26 -11.31 -4.21
C LEU A 231 -1.13 -11.73 -5.16
N ALA A 232 -1.34 -12.78 -5.98
CA ALA A 232 -0.36 -13.25 -6.96
C ALA A 232 -0.03 -12.18 -8.01
N VAL A 233 -1.06 -11.52 -8.57
CA VAL A 233 -0.85 -10.42 -9.53
C VAL A 233 -0.03 -9.30 -8.90
N MET A 234 -0.41 -8.85 -7.70
CA MET A 234 0.31 -7.78 -7.00
C MET A 234 1.71 -8.19 -6.58
N SER A 235 1.95 -9.47 -6.26
CA SER A 235 3.29 -9.99 -5.98
C SER A 235 4.21 -9.85 -7.18
N MET A 236 3.77 -10.25 -8.37
CA MET A 236 4.60 -10.18 -9.58
C MET A 236 4.80 -8.76 -10.09
N VAL A 237 3.76 -7.92 -10.05
CA VAL A 237 3.86 -6.52 -10.46
C VAL A 237 4.66 -5.70 -9.44
N GLY A 238 4.49 -5.98 -8.15
CA GLY A 238 5.29 -5.39 -7.07
C GLY A 238 6.77 -5.79 -7.18
N TYR A 239 7.07 -7.04 -7.47
CA TYR A 239 8.44 -7.49 -7.76
C TYR A 239 9.05 -6.73 -8.94
N LEU A 240 8.31 -6.59 -10.05
CA LEU A 240 8.79 -5.82 -11.20
C LEU A 240 9.16 -4.39 -10.81
N LEU A 241 8.30 -3.71 -10.05
CA LEU A 241 8.53 -2.36 -9.55
C LEU A 241 9.60 -2.27 -8.45
N GLY A 242 10.04 -3.39 -7.88
CA GLY A 242 10.87 -3.38 -6.68
C GLY A 242 10.17 -2.70 -5.50
N LEU A 243 8.88 -3.03 -5.32
CA LEU A 243 8.00 -2.39 -4.33
C LEU A 243 8.28 -2.91 -2.92
N GLY A 244 8.75 -2.04 -2.04
CA GLY A 244 9.01 -2.32 -0.64
C GLY A 244 7.95 -1.77 0.31
N ASP A 245 8.23 -1.86 1.61
CA ASP A 245 7.39 -1.40 2.73
C ASP A 245 6.00 -2.03 2.76
N ARG A 246 5.93 -3.35 2.44
CA ARG A 246 4.66 -4.09 2.38
C ARG A 246 4.25 -4.62 3.75
N HIS A 247 4.19 -3.77 4.78
CA HIS A 247 3.67 -4.11 6.10
C HIS A 247 2.13 -4.28 6.10
N PRO A 248 1.51 -4.92 7.13
CA PRO A 248 0.08 -5.25 7.10
C PRO A 248 -0.89 -4.07 7.01
N SER A 249 -0.44 -2.85 7.28
CA SER A 249 -1.28 -1.65 7.10
C SER A 249 -1.26 -1.12 5.67
N ASN A 250 -0.30 -1.53 4.83
CA ASN A 250 -0.20 -1.15 3.42
C ASN A 250 -0.86 -2.16 2.47
N LEU A 251 -1.42 -3.25 3.02
CA LEU A 251 -2.24 -4.21 2.30
C LEU A 251 -3.67 -4.14 2.83
N MET A 252 -4.62 -4.03 1.93
CA MET A 252 -6.04 -4.02 2.24
C MET A 252 -6.76 -5.18 1.57
N VAL A 253 -7.88 -5.60 2.13
CA VAL A 253 -8.77 -6.61 1.56
C VAL A 253 -10.17 -6.02 1.39
N ASP A 254 -10.72 -6.15 0.20
CA ASP A 254 -12.10 -5.76 -0.07
C ASP A 254 -13.08 -6.70 0.63
N ARG A 255 -14.05 -6.13 1.33
CA ARG A 255 -15.02 -6.88 2.15
C ARG A 255 -15.95 -7.77 1.34
N TYR A 256 -16.23 -7.41 0.11
CA TYR A 256 -17.18 -8.14 -0.74
C TYR A 256 -16.49 -9.16 -1.62
N SER A 257 -15.52 -8.73 -2.40
CA SER A 257 -14.81 -9.60 -3.36
C SER A 257 -13.69 -10.42 -2.73
N GLY A 258 -13.13 -9.97 -1.62
CA GLY A 258 -11.92 -10.56 -1.03
C GLY A 258 -10.63 -10.19 -1.78
N LYS A 259 -10.68 -9.37 -2.83
CA LYS A 259 -9.47 -8.94 -3.57
C LYS A 259 -8.53 -8.14 -2.68
N VAL A 260 -7.24 -8.38 -2.86
CA VAL A 260 -6.17 -7.62 -2.20
C VAL A 260 -5.91 -6.33 -2.97
N LEU A 261 -5.76 -5.24 -2.23
CA LEU A 261 -5.38 -3.93 -2.72
C LEU A 261 -4.14 -3.47 -1.96
N HIS A 262 -3.16 -2.93 -2.68
CA HIS A 262 -2.01 -2.28 -2.06
C HIS A 262 -2.17 -0.76 -2.05
N ILE A 263 -1.67 -0.14 -1.00
CA ILE A 263 -1.62 1.32 -0.85
C ILE A 263 -0.21 1.74 -0.47
N ASP A 264 0.10 3.02 -0.61
CA ASP A 264 1.39 3.62 -0.28
C ASP A 264 2.56 3.05 -1.11
N PHE A 265 2.90 3.76 -2.19
CA PHE A 265 3.93 3.36 -3.14
C PHE A 265 5.18 4.25 -3.05
N GLY A 266 5.46 4.75 -1.85
CA GLY A 266 6.64 5.59 -1.60
C GLY A 266 7.98 4.86 -1.85
N ASP A 267 8.03 3.55 -1.62
CA ASP A 267 9.22 2.73 -1.77
C ASP A 267 9.14 1.86 -3.04
N CYS A 268 9.58 2.40 -4.16
CA CYS A 268 9.73 1.70 -5.43
C CYS A 268 11.21 1.48 -5.78
N PHE A 269 11.47 0.62 -6.77
CA PHE A 269 12.79 0.37 -7.35
C PHE A 269 13.82 -0.14 -6.35
N GLU A 270 13.38 -1.04 -5.46
CA GLU A 270 14.19 -1.71 -4.42
C GLU A 270 14.78 -0.76 -3.35
N ALA A 271 14.18 0.43 -3.17
CA ALA A 271 14.65 1.37 -2.16
C ALA A 271 14.72 0.75 -0.75
N SER A 272 13.77 -0.12 -0.41
CA SER A 272 13.74 -0.82 0.88
C SER A 272 14.83 -1.87 1.05
N MET A 273 15.34 -2.45 -0.05
CA MET A 273 16.40 -3.46 0.01
C MET A 273 17.76 -2.87 0.38
N TYR A 274 17.97 -1.59 0.07
CA TYR A 274 19.22 -0.87 0.30
C TYR A 274 19.23 -0.01 1.56
N ARG A 275 18.22 -0.15 2.43
CA ARG A 275 18.20 0.54 3.73
C ARG A 275 19.35 0.03 4.62
N GLU A 276 20.05 0.94 5.28
CA GLU A 276 21.12 0.59 6.23
C GLU A 276 20.61 -0.22 7.42
N LYS A 277 19.43 0.14 7.91
CA LYS A 277 18.76 -0.57 9.01
C LYS A 277 17.56 -1.34 8.48
N PHE A 278 17.50 -2.63 8.79
CA PHE A 278 16.40 -3.52 8.46
C PHE A 278 16.06 -3.54 6.94
N PRO A 279 17.01 -3.93 6.08
CA PRO A 279 16.74 -4.08 4.66
C PRO A 279 15.67 -5.16 4.41
N GLU A 280 14.73 -4.88 3.51
CA GLU A 280 13.73 -5.85 3.07
C GLU A 280 14.33 -6.74 1.99
N LYS A 281 14.73 -7.96 2.35
CA LYS A 281 15.38 -8.91 1.44
C LYS A 281 14.42 -9.80 0.66
N VAL A 282 13.11 -9.61 0.84
CA VAL A 282 12.08 -10.39 0.14
C VAL A 282 11.62 -9.65 -1.11
N PRO A 283 11.39 -10.36 -2.24
CA PRO A 283 10.93 -9.74 -3.48
C PRO A 283 9.49 -9.22 -3.37
N PHE A 284 8.67 -9.81 -2.53
CA PHE A 284 7.31 -9.40 -2.15
C PHE A 284 6.90 -10.08 -0.84
N ARG A 285 5.83 -9.59 -0.24
CA ARG A 285 5.32 -10.18 1.00
C ARG A 285 4.58 -11.48 0.72
N LEU A 286 5.10 -12.61 1.22
CA LEU A 286 4.46 -13.92 1.19
C LEU A 286 4.69 -14.67 2.51
N THR A 287 4.08 -14.15 3.57
CA THR A 287 4.21 -14.69 4.93
C THR A 287 3.24 -15.84 5.18
N ARG A 288 3.47 -16.64 6.20
CA ARG A 288 2.66 -17.83 6.53
C ARG A 288 1.16 -17.55 6.63
N MET A 289 0.78 -16.41 7.22
CA MET A 289 -0.63 -16.08 7.41
C MET A 289 -1.33 -15.79 6.07
N LEU A 290 -0.60 -15.16 5.13
CA LEU A 290 -1.09 -14.97 3.77
C LEU A 290 -1.23 -16.32 3.04
N VAL A 291 -0.26 -17.22 3.19
CA VAL A 291 -0.29 -18.56 2.59
C VAL A 291 -1.41 -19.43 3.18
N HIS A 292 -1.58 -19.43 4.50
CA HIS A 292 -2.68 -20.16 5.16
C HIS A 292 -4.06 -19.68 4.65
N ALA A 293 -4.21 -18.38 4.36
CA ALA A 293 -5.45 -17.83 3.85
C ALA A 293 -5.78 -18.28 2.42
N MET A 294 -4.81 -18.78 1.65
CA MET A 294 -5.04 -19.40 0.34
C MET A 294 -5.74 -20.77 0.43
N GLY A 295 -5.75 -21.37 1.63
CA GLY A 295 -6.39 -22.67 1.90
C GLY A 295 -5.48 -23.86 1.62
N VAL A 296 -6.10 -25.04 1.35
CA VAL A 296 -5.40 -26.33 1.27
C VAL A 296 -4.30 -26.37 0.21
N SER A 297 -4.51 -25.74 -0.94
CA SER A 297 -3.50 -25.70 -2.01
C SER A 297 -2.32 -24.78 -1.69
N GLY A 298 -2.49 -23.87 -0.72
CA GLY A 298 -1.44 -22.93 -0.38
C GLY A 298 -0.89 -22.21 -1.61
N ILE A 299 0.43 -22.23 -1.73
CA ILE A 299 1.17 -21.65 -2.86
C ILE A 299 0.93 -22.46 -4.14
N GLU A 300 0.93 -23.81 -4.02
CA GLU A 300 0.75 -24.70 -5.17
C GLU A 300 -0.71 -24.65 -5.65
N GLY A 301 -0.91 -24.18 -6.86
CA GLY A 301 -2.25 -24.05 -7.46
C GLY A 301 -2.53 -22.64 -7.94
N ASN A 302 -3.60 -22.00 -7.44
CA ASN A 302 -4.04 -20.68 -7.96
C ASN A 302 -2.98 -19.59 -7.84
N PHE A 303 -2.18 -19.58 -6.77
CA PHE A 303 -1.15 -18.56 -6.59
C PHE A 303 -0.05 -18.70 -7.63
N ARG A 304 0.64 -19.85 -7.66
CA ARG A 304 1.73 -20.15 -8.61
C ARG A 304 1.28 -19.98 -10.06
N ASN A 305 0.18 -20.64 -10.46
CA ASN A 305 -0.34 -20.55 -11.83
C ASN A 305 -0.70 -19.12 -12.25
N THR A 306 -1.12 -18.28 -11.31
CA THR A 306 -1.39 -16.87 -11.59
C THR A 306 -0.08 -16.08 -11.72
N CYS A 307 0.90 -16.32 -10.86
CA CYS A 307 2.23 -15.71 -10.98
C CYS A 307 2.86 -16.01 -12.36
N GLU A 308 2.88 -17.27 -12.76
CA GLU A 308 3.41 -17.71 -14.06
C GLU A 308 2.67 -17.06 -15.24
N SER A 309 1.33 -17.00 -15.16
CA SER A 309 0.51 -16.35 -16.19
C SER A 309 0.81 -14.86 -16.30
N VAL A 310 0.96 -14.16 -15.18
CA VAL A 310 1.27 -12.72 -15.13
C VAL A 310 2.67 -12.46 -15.68
N VAL A 311 3.68 -13.20 -15.23
CA VAL A 311 5.06 -13.06 -15.73
C VAL A 311 5.12 -13.32 -17.24
N THR A 312 4.41 -14.34 -17.73
CA THR A 312 4.31 -14.64 -19.17
C THR A 312 3.74 -13.45 -19.96
N VAL A 313 2.63 -12.85 -19.46
CA VAL A 313 2.01 -11.69 -20.13
C VAL A 313 2.97 -10.49 -20.11
N LEU A 314 3.63 -10.22 -18.99
CA LEU A 314 4.57 -9.10 -18.86
C LEU A 314 5.79 -9.28 -19.77
N ARG A 315 6.37 -10.51 -19.83
CA ARG A 315 7.49 -10.83 -20.73
C ARG A 315 7.11 -10.68 -22.20
N ASN A 316 5.93 -11.18 -22.60
CA ASN A 316 5.43 -11.08 -23.97
C ASN A 316 5.16 -9.64 -24.41
N ASN A 317 4.92 -8.73 -23.46
CA ASN A 317 4.67 -7.33 -23.72
C ASN A 317 5.78 -6.42 -23.16
N LYS A 318 7.00 -6.95 -23.09
CA LYS A 318 8.17 -6.28 -22.50
C LYS A 318 8.34 -4.85 -22.99
N ASP A 319 8.24 -4.59 -24.30
CA ASP A 319 8.50 -3.27 -24.88
C ASP A 319 7.50 -2.22 -24.39
N SER A 320 6.22 -2.58 -24.29
CA SER A 320 5.19 -1.68 -23.74
C SER A 320 5.40 -1.37 -22.26
N VAL A 321 5.77 -2.40 -21.50
CA VAL A 321 6.06 -2.26 -20.05
C VAL A 321 7.30 -1.42 -19.84
N MET A 322 8.38 -1.70 -20.59
CA MET A 322 9.63 -0.94 -20.51
C MET A 322 9.45 0.53 -20.90
N ALA A 323 8.69 0.82 -21.96
CA ALA A 323 8.40 2.21 -22.36
C ALA A 323 7.67 2.99 -21.26
N MET A 324 6.71 2.36 -20.57
CA MET A 324 6.03 3.00 -19.42
C MET A 324 6.97 3.21 -18.23
N LEU A 325 7.83 2.23 -17.94
CA LEU A 325 8.81 2.33 -16.85
C LEU A 325 9.88 3.38 -17.17
N GLU A 326 10.33 3.47 -18.43
CA GLU A 326 11.27 4.51 -18.88
C GLU A 326 10.68 5.91 -18.68
N ALA A 327 9.43 6.12 -19.10
CA ALA A 327 8.73 7.38 -18.86
C ALA A 327 8.56 7.69 -17.36
N PHE A 328 8.43 6.67 -16.53
CA PHE A 328 8.34 6.81 -15.08
C PHE A 328 9.70 7.17 -14.47
N VAL A 329 10.76 6.46 -14.84
CA VAL A 329 12.11 6.63 -14.28
C VAL A 329 12.73 7.96 -14.69
N HIS A 330 12.48 8.42 -15.92
CA HIS A 330 13.02 9.67 -16.44
C HIS A 330 12.12 10.89 -16.25
N ASP A 331 11.06 10.79 -15.43
CA ASP A 331 10.19 11.94 -15.15
C ASP A 331 10.93 12.98 -14.27
N PRO A 332 11.30 14.16 -14.82
CA PRO A 332 12.06 15.17 -14.08
C PRO A 332 11.27 15.80 -12.92
N LEU A 333 9.94 15.61 -12.90
CA LEU A 333 9.09 16.12 -11.83
C LEU A 333 9.06 15.21 -10.61
N ILE A 334 9.53 13.97 -10.72
CA ILE A 334 9.60 13.02 -9.63
C ILE A 334 10.94 13.18 -8.93
N ASN A 335 10.89 13.68 -7.72
CA ASN A 335 12.08 13.79 -6.88
C ASN A 335 12.38 12.41 -6.28
N TRP A 336 13.28 11.67 -6.92
CA TRP A 336 13.63 10.31 -6.51
C TRP A 336 14.28 10.30 -5.13
N ARG A 337 13.61 9.76 -4.13
CA ARG A 337 14.19 9.48 -2.80
C ARG A 337 15.40 8.53 -2.86
N LEU A 338 15.59 7.87 -4.00
CA LEU A 338 16.76 7.05 -4.31
C LEU A 338 18.06 7.86 -4.32
N LEU A 339 18.02 9.18 -4.42
CA LEU A 339 19.19 10.04 -4.53
C LEU A 339 19.80 10.39 -3.18
N THR A 340 19.09 10.23 -2.07
CA THR A 340 19.54 10.75 -0.78
C THR A 340 20.34 9.75 0.07
N HIS A 341 20.53 8.50 -0.37
CA HIS A 341 21.10 7.48 0.52
C HIS A 341 22.55 7.07 0.28
N ASN A 342 23.29 7.63 -0.71
CA ASN A 342 24.71 7.28 -0.88
C ASN A 342 25.53 8.43 -1.49
N VAL A 343 25.55 9.58 -0.85
CA VAL A 343 26.71 10.47 -0.93
C VAL A 343 27.37 10.41 0.44
N PRO A 344 28.61 9.88 0.61
CA PRO A 344 29.37 10.14 1.82
C PRO A 344 29.48 11.65 1.92
N ALA A 345 28.98 12.21 3.03
CA ALA A 345 29.17 13.62 3.34
C ALA A 345 30.68 13.90 3.25
N ALA A 346 31.07 14.70 2.28
CA ALA A 346 32.35 15.39 2.36
C ALA A 346 32.30 16.19 3.66
N GLU A 347 33.24 15.90 4.53
CA GLU A 347 33.45 16.59 5.79
C GLU A 347 33.61 18.08 5.50
N ASP A 348 32.55 18.83 5.70
CA ASP A 348 32.64 20.29 5.80
C ASP A 348 32.63 20.63 7.29
N ASP A 349 33.86 20.78 7.80
CA ASP A 349 34.16 21.33 9.12
C ASP A 349 33.66 22.77 9.19
N SER A 350 32.42 22.96 9.64
CA SER A 350 32.03 24.22 10.25
C SER A 350 31.04 23.99 11.38
N MET A 351 31.54 24.18 12.56
CA MET A 351 30.89 24.25 13.86
C MET A 351 29.48 24.84 13.82
N THR A 352 28.48 24.08 14.27
CA THR A 352 27.50 24.62 15.25
C THR A 352 26.92 23.46 16.08
N ASN A 353 27.30 23.47 17.35
CA ASN A 353 26.72 22.71 18.43
C ASN A 353 25.19 22.95 18.51
N SER A 354 24.40 21.92 18.39
CA SER A 354 23.15 21.81 19.15
C SER A 354 22.87 20.35 19.47
N SER A 355 23.18 20.02 20.70
CA SER A 355 22.82 18.79 21.41
C SER A 355 21.31 18.53 21.34
N MET A 356 20.92 17.45 20.71
CA MET A 356 19.62 16.83 20.92
C MET A 356 19.83 15.50 21.66
N GLU A 357 19.43 15.49 22.91
CA GLU A 357 19.33 14.31 23.75
C GLU A 357 18.26 13.34 23.20
N PRO A 358 18.46 12.03 23.30
CA PRO A 358 17.46 11.04 22.92
C PRO A 358 16.35 10.98 23.99
N GLN A 359 15.12 11.19 23.58
CA GLN A 359 13.95 10.98 24.44
C GLN A 359 13.78 9.50 24.74
N SER A 360 14.05 9.16 26.00
CA SER A 360 13.66 7.92 26.65
C SER A 360 12.12 7.80 26.71
N THR A 361 11.60 6.69 26.24
CA THR A 361 10.22 6.28 26.47
C THR A 361 10.10 5.72 27.89
N ASP A 362 9.57 6.49 28.80
CA ASP A 362 9.16 6.04 30.12
C ASP A 362 7.91 5.17 30.04
N THR A 363 8.09 3.90 30.33
CA THR A 363 7.02 3.00 30.76
C THR A 363 6.95 3.06 32.29
N PRO A 364 5.76 3.25 32.91
CA PRO A 364 5.65 3.16 34.35
C PRO A 364 5.64 1.70 34.80
N THR A 365 6.64 1.33 35.60
CA THR A 365 6.62 0.14 36.42
C THR A 365 5.79 0.39 37.68
N PRO A 366 5.01 -0.60 38.16
CA PRO A 366 4.34 -0.50 39.45
C PRO A 366 5.31 -0.88 40.57
N ASP A 367 5.45 0.00 41.52
CA ASP A 367 6.22 -0.19 42.75
C ASP A 367 5.41 -1.00 43.76
N ASP A 368 6.02 -2.07 44.24
CA ASP A 368 5.51 -2.98 45.25
C ASP A 368 6.11 -2.54 46.60
N SER A 369 5.30 -2.15 47.53
CA SER A 369 5.51 -2.47 48.95
C SER A 369 4.62 -1.64 49.92
N ARG A 370 3.69 -2.27 50.56
CA ARG A 370 3.52 -2.39 52.01
C ARG A 370 2.07 -2.57 52.44
N ALA A 371 1.78 -3.77 52.92
CA ALA A 371 0.71 -4.05 53.86
C ALA A 371 1.23 -3.81 55.33
N PRO A 372 0.45 -3.88 56.40
CA PRO A 372 -0.98 -4.07 56.56
C PRO A 372 -1.62 -3.22 57.67
N SER A 373 -2.95 -3.14 57.80
CA SER A 373 -3.66 -3.41 59.08
C SER A 373 -5.18 -3.19 58.95
N ALA A 374 -5.85 -4.21 59.34
CA ALA A 374 -7.07 -4.54 60.06
C ALA A 374 -8.12 -3.42 60.37
N GLY A 375 -9.39 -3.81 60.17
CA GLY A 375 -10.50 -3.26 60.96
C GLY A 375 -11.87 -3.29 60.27
N THR A 376 -12.56 -4.44 60.46
CA THR A 376 -13.95 -4.63 60.95
C THR A 376 -15.16 -4.01 60.26
N ASP A 377 -16.02 -4.91 59.77
CA ASP A 377 -17.47 -5.07 59.98
C ASP A 377 -18.49 -4.05 59.49
N HIS A 378 -19.41 -4.48 58.68
CA HIS A 378 -20.87 -4.68 58.80
C HIS A 378 -21.53 -4.64 57.41
N ASP A 379 -21.98 -5.76 56.91
CA ASP A 379 -23.32 -6.35 56.97
C ASP A 379 -24.44 -5.40 56.42
N THR A 380 -24.99 -5.76 55.26
CA THR A 380 -26.43 -5.99 55.02
C THR A 380 -26.72 -6.32 53.55
N THR A 381 -27.33 -7.47 53.39
CA THR A 381 -27.93 -8.10 52.22
C THR A 381 -29.22 -7.39 51.73
N PRO A 382 -29.67 -7.76 50.49
CA PRO A 382 -30.78 -7.11 49.79
C PRO A 382 -32.15 -7.75 50.12
N PRO A 383 -33.26 -7.25 49.64
CA PRO A 383 -34.01 -7.87 48.56
C PRO A 383 -35.06 -6.98 47.83
N PRO A 384 -36.11 -7.57 47.21
CA PRO A 384 -36.14 -8.10 45.87
C PRO A 384 -37.27 -7.48 44.98
N GLY A 385 -37.16 -7.76 43.69
CA GLY A 385 -38.25 -8.11 42.77
C GLY A 385 -39.40 -7.15 42.43
N LYS A 386 -39.71 -7.06 41.14
CA LYS A 386 -41.04 -7.30 40.49
C LYS A 386 -40.92 -7.11 38.98
N THR A 387 -41.08 -8.16 38.30
CA THR A 387 -41.99 -8.67 37.23
C THR A 387 -42.87 -7.70 36.43
N GLN A 388 -42.90 -8.04 35.14
CA GLN A 388 -43.99 -7.85 34.12
C GLN A 388 -43.86 -6.57 33.28
N ARG A 389 -44.04 -6.56 31.94
CA ARG A 389 -44.95 -7.36 31.08
C ARG A 389 -44.53 -7.21 29.62
N GLN A 390 -44.79 -8.26 28.84
CA GLN A 390 -44.77 -8.34 27.37
C GLN A 390 -45.73 -7.38 26.71
N SER A 391 -45.36 -6.87 25.52
CA SER A 391 -46.32 -6.66 24.44
C SER A 391 -45.62 -6.73 23.07
N ARG A 392 -46.13 -7.58 22.23
CA ARG A 392 -45.78 -7.89 20.84
C ARG A 392 -46.50 -6.92 19.92
N PRO A 393 -45.93 -6.54 18.75
CA PRO A 393 -46.61 -5.68 17.78
C PRO A 393 -47.43 -6.47 16.77
N PRO A 394 -48.36 -5.83 16.08
CA PRO A 394 -49.19 -6.47 15.06
C PRO A 394 -48.55 -6.47 13.67
N SER A 395 -48.80 -7.53 12.97
CA SER A 395 -48.50 -7.77 11.58
C SER A 395 -49.43 -6.97 10.65
N VAL A 396 -48.88 -6.36 9.57
CA VAL A 396 -49.66 -5.97 8.39
C VAL A 396 -48.83 -6.14 7.13
N GLY A 397 -49.32 -6.97 6.21
CA GLY A 397 -49.53 -6.68 4.80
C GLY A 397 -48.34 -6.87 3.84
N VAL A 398 -48.34 -8.00 3.20
CA VAL A 398 -47.66 -8.32 1.94
C VAL A 398 -48.22 -7.46 0.82
N VAL A 399 -47.36 -6.71 0.11
CA VAL A 399 -47.65 -6.24 -1.25
C VAL A 399 -46.48 -6.65 -2.14
N GLU A 400 -46.74 -7.58 -3.02
CA GLU A 400 -45.90 -7.97 -4.13
C GLU A 400 -45.83 -6.84 -5.16
N THR A 401 -44.64 -6.49 -5.65
CA THR A 401 -44.46 -5.84 -6.94
C THR A 401 -43.25 -6.43 -7.66
N PRO A 402 -43.24 -6.45 -8.99
CA PRO A 402 -42.57 -7.45 -9.79
C PRO A 402 -41.09 -7.12 -10.06
N SER A 403 -40.35 -8.22 -10.13
CA SER A 403 -38.94 -8.28 -10.53
C SER A 403 -38.69 -7.77 -11.96
N GLY A 404 -37.95 -6.68 -12.08
CA GLY A 404 -37.24 -6.32 -13.30
C GLY A 404 -35.73 -6.49 -13.11
N PRO A 405 -35.01 -6.99 -14.11
CA PRO A 405 -33.57 -7.25 -13.94
C PRO A 405 -32.77 -5.96 -13.89
N VAL A 406 -31.94 -5.83 -12.86
CA VAL A 406 -30.96 -4.76 -12.73
C VAL A 406 -29.78 -5.09 -13.63
N PRO A 407 -29.37 -4.25 -14.58
CA PRO A 407 -28.17 -4.49 -15.37
C PRO A 407 -26.91 -4.30 -14.52
N SER A 408 -26.08 -5.31 -14.51
CA SER A 408 -24.74 -5.28 -13.90
C SER A 408 -23.86 -4.25 -14.61
N SER A 409 -23.50 -3.19 -13.90
CA SER A 409 -22.68 -2.08 -14.38
C SER A 409 -21.16 -2.38 -14.32
N SER A 410 -20.70 -3.48 -14.92
CA SER A 410 -19.29 -3.82 -14.95
C SER A 410 -18.64 -3.93 -16.34
N SER A 411 -19.34 -3.54 -17.42
CA SER A 411 -18.84 -3.80 -18.77
C SER A 411 -18.56 -2.57 -19.66
N VAL A 412 -18.62 -1.33 -19.14
CA VAL A 412 -18.49 -0.14 -20.01
C VAL A 412 -17.11 0.53 -19.96
N ILE A 413 -16.23 0.21 -18.99
CA ILE A 413 -14.91 0.86 -18.88
C ILE A 413 -13.84 0.23 -19.79
N GLY A 414 -14.12 -0.93 -20.38
CA GLY A 414 -13.14 -1.67 -21.20
C GLY A 414 -13.07 -1.29 -22.68
N LEU A 415 -14.09 -0.63 -23.25
CA LEU A 415 -14.16 -0.48 -24.71
C LEU A 415 -13.45 0.75 -25.28
N GLU A 416 -13.30 1.84 -24.54
CA GLU A 416 -12.71 3.06 -25.08
C GLU A 416 -11.19 3.14 -24.98
N ALA A 417 -10.59 2.51 -23.95
CA ALA A 417 -9.14 2.37 -23.89
C ALA A 417 -8.59 1.44 -24.98
N THR A 418 -9.41 0.47 -25.41
CA THR A 418 -9.08 -0.42 -26.54
C THR A 418 -9.10 0.30 -27.89
N HIS A 419 -9.92 1.32 -28.05
CA HIS A 419 -10.00 2.04 -29.33
C HIS A 419 -8.82 2.98 -29.57
N ALA A 420 -8.32 3.62 -28.52
CA ALA A 420 -7.13 4.49 -28.61
C ALA A 420 -5.84 3.67 -28.81
N MET A 421 -5.74 2.46 -28.22
CA MET A 421 -4.60 1.57 -28.45
C MET A 421 -4.72 0.75 -29.73
N ALA A 422 -5.93 0.39 -30.17
CA ALA A 422 -6.13 -0.26 -31.46
C ALA A 422 -5.71 0.64 -32.66
N VAL A 423 -5.85 1.95 -32.52
CA VAL A 423 -5.35 2.91 -33.52
C VAL A 423 -3.82 3.02 -33.48
N MET A 424 -3.18 2.77 -32.32
CA MET A 424 -1.71 2.71 -32.24
C MET A 424 -1.14 1.35 -32.66
N SER A 425 -1.85 0.24 -32.44
CA SER A 425 -1.34 -1.08 -32.81
C SER A 425 -1.62 -1.47 -34.28
N SER A 426 -2.61 -0.88 -34.94
CA SER A 426 -2.87 -1.11 -36.37
C SER A 426 -1.91 -0.37 -37.30
N SER A 427 -1.08 0.54 -36.78
CA SER A 427 -0.03 1.21 -37.55
C SER A 427 1.37 0.60 -37.39
N ILE A 428 1.51 -0.53 -36.66
CA ILE A 428 2.82 -1.17 -36.40
C ILE A 428 3.00 -2.49 -37.18
N ASN A 429 1.96 -3.00 -37.85
CA ASN A 429 2.12 -4.16 -38.73
C ASN A 429 2.28 -3.69 -40.20
N ASP A 430 3.49 -3.67 -40.64
CA ASP A 430 4.08 -3.40 -41.95
C ASP A 430 4.65 -1.98 -42.09
N THR A 431 5.86 -1.83 -41.59
CA THR A 431 6.99 -1.15 -42.28
C THR A 431 8.15 -1.05 -41.28
N ALA A 432 9.35 -1.34 -41.73
CA ALA A 432 10.61 -1.12 -41.03
C ALA A 432 10.60 0.25 -40.36
N VAL A 433 10.89 0.28 -39.03
CA VAL A 433 11.02 1.53 -38.26
C VAL A 433 11.87 2.51 -39.05
N PRO A 434 11.37 3.67 -39.47
CA PRO A 434 12.13 4.59 -40.29
C PRO A 434 13.42 4.95 -39.54
N THR A 435 14.55 4.77 -40.18
CA THR A 435 15.89 5.16 -39.71
C THR A 435 15.92 6.59 -39.17
N SER A 436 14.96 7.44 -39.59
CA SER A 436 14.76 8.80 -39.11
C SER A 436 14.30 8.92 -37.65
N LEU A 437 13.65 7.89 -37.08
CA LEU A 437 13.27 7.90 -35.65
C LEU A 437 14.45 7.48 -34.76
N ILE A 438 15.29 6.59 -35.26
CA ILE A 438 16.54 6.21 -34.58
C ILE A 438 17.53 7.36 -34.62
N LEU A 439 17.64 8.05 -35.76
CA LEU A 439 18.48 9.27 -35.91
C LEU A 439 17.99 10.41 -35.03
N ARG A 440 16.68 10.64 -34.93
CA ARG A 440 16.13 11.63 -34.00
C ARG A 440 16.38 11.31 -32.53
N ARG A 441 16.38 10.02 -32.18
CA ARG A 441 16.71 9.59 -30.81
C ARG A 441 18.18 9.88 -30.49
N THR A 442 19.07 9.62 -31.44
CA THR A 442 20.50 9.91 -31.29
C THR A 442 20.78 11.41 -31.30
N GLU A 443 20.06 12.17 -32.13
CA GLU A 443 20.14 13.65 -32.15
C GLU A 443 19.58 14.30 -30.89
N LEU A 444 18.51 13.72 -30.26
CA LEU A 444 17.99 14.18 -28.99
C LEU A 444 18.95 13.88 -27.84
N ILE A 445 19.59 12.71 -27.87
CA ILE A 445 20.63 12.34 -26.88
C ILE A 445 21.84 13.27 -27.04
N ASN A 446 22.31 13.48 -28.27
CA ASN A 446 23.43 14.39 -28.54
C ASN A 446 23.09 15.88 -28.28
N ALA A 447 21.82 16.28 -28.45
CA ALA A 447 21.35 17.64 -28.10
C ALA A 447 21.24 17.82 -26.59
N MET A 448 20.88 16.77 -25.83
CA MET A 448 20.91 16.80 -24.37
C MET A 448 22.35 16.81 -23.83
N GLU A 449 23.29 16.12 -24.48
CA GLU A 449 24.72 16.19 -24.16
C GLU A 449 25.34 17.54 -24.46
N ALA A 450 24.83 18.30 -25.46
CA ALA A 450 25.31 19.61 -25.82
C ALA A 450 24.80 20.77 -24.90
N TYR A 451 23.77 20.51 -24.07
CA TYR A 451 23.26 21.46 -23.06
C TYR A 451 23.83 21.25 -21.66
N GLY A 452 24.76 20.29 -21.48
CA GLY A 452 25.32 19.94 -20.19
C GLY A 452 26.61 20.69 -19.86
N THR A 453 26.49 21.82 -19.23
CA THR A 453 27.53 22.38 -18.33
C THR A 453 26.88 22.96 -17.08
N GLU A 454 26.23 22.10 -16.31
CA GLU A 454 26.02 22.30 -14.87
C GLU A 454 25.74 20.93 -14.25
N ASP A 455 26.68 20.50 -13.43
CA ASP A 455 26.58 19.59 -12.31
C ASP A 455 26.74 18.09 -12.54
N GLY A 456 27.77 17.55 -11.90
CA GLY A 456 27.96 16.12 -11.62
C GLY A 456 26.80 15.43 -10.89
N GLN A 457 25.74 16.15 -10.53
CA GLN A 457 24.47 15.61 -10.05
C GLN A 457 23.62 15.02 -11.18
N ASN A 458 23.62 15.61 -12.38
CA ASN A 458 22.86 15.09 -13.52
C ASN A 458 23.45 13.77 -14.06
N ASP A 459 24.77 13.62 -14.05
CA ASP A 459 25.42 12.38 -14.48
C ASP A 459 25.14 11.23 -13.52
N ALA A 460 25.18 11.47 -12.21
CA ALA A 460 24.83 10.47 -11.20
C ALA A 460 23.33 10.09 -11.24
N LEU A 461 22.45 10.99 -11.63
CA LEU A 461 21.04 10.74 -11.88
C LEU A 461 20.84 9.82 -13.09
N ASN A 462 21.54 10.07 -14.18
CA ASN A 462 21.49 9.26 -15.38
C ASN A 462 22.01 7.84 -15.15
N GLU A 463 23.12 7.67 -14.45
CA GLU A 463 23.66 6.33 -14.12
C GLU A 463 22.70 5.49 -13.27
N ARG A 464 22.06 6.10 -12.28
CA ARG A 464 21.06 5.40 -11.44
C ARG A 464 19.80 5.04 -12.22
N ALA A 465 19.29 5.95 -13.04
CA ALA A 465 18.14 5.68 -13.91
C ALA A 465 18.47 4.51 -14.87
N VAL A 466 19.64 4.51 -15.49
CA VAL A 466 20.11 3.41 -16.35
C VAL A 466 20.19 2.10 -15.57
N SER A 467 20.75 2.10 -14.36
CA SER A 467 20.83 0.92 -13.49
C SER A 467 19.44 0.38 -13.13
N VAL A 468 18.48 1.24 -12.79
CA VAL A 468 17.09 0.84 -12.53
C VAL A 468 16.48 0.19 -13.77
N MET A 469 16.63 0.82 -14.95
CA MET A 469 16.10 0.28 -16.20
C MET A 469 16.73 -1.05 -16.59
N GLN A 470 18.02 -1.22 -16.35
CA GLN A 470 18.70 -2.51 -16.58
C GLN A 470 18.14 -3.60 -15.67
N ARG A 471 17.94 -3.32 -14.37
CA ARG A 471 17.31 -4.29 -13.46
C ARG A 471 15.88 -4.64 -13.86
N MET A 472 15.06 -3.65 -14.24
CA MET A 472 13.69 -3.92 -14.72
C MET A 472 13.71 -4.80 -15.99
N SER A 473 14.62 -4.51 -16.93
CA SER A 473 14.80 -5.33 -18.13
C SER A 473 15.28 -6.74 -17.78
N ALA A 474 16.18 -6.91 -16.83
CA ALA A 474 16.63 -8.22 -16.35
C ALA A 474 15.47 -9.02 -15.75
N LYS A 475 14.64 -8.42 -14.88
CA LYS A 475 13.44 -9.06 -14.31
C LYS A 475 12.45 -9.50 -15.40
N LEU A 476 12.18 -8.66 -16.40
CA LEU A 476 11.31 -9.01 -17.54
C LEU A 476 11.88 -10.05 -18.48
N THR A 477 13.17 -10.30 -18.44
CA THR A 477 13.83 -11.31 -19.29
C THR A 477 14.26 -12.55 -18.51
N GLY A 478 14.04 -12.60 -17.18
CA GLY A 478 14.47 -13.70 -16.34
C GLY A 478 15.99 -13.82 -16.18
N ARG A 479 16.71 -12.70 -16.26
CA ARG A 479 18.17 -12.63 -16.11
C ARG A 479 18.62 -12.03 -14.80
N ASP A 480 17.72 -11.82 -13.89
CA ASP A 480 17.98 -11.15 -12.61
C ASP A 480 18.56 -12.09 -11.54
N GLY A 481 18.55 -13.40 -11.73
CA GLY A 481 19.21 -14.39 -10.87
C GLY A 481 20.73 -14.38 -10.95
N ASP A 482 21.32 -13.92 -12.06
CA ASP A 482 22.75 -14.06 -12.37
C ASP A 482 23.59 -12.81 -12.07
N LEU A 483 23.08 -11.82 -11.35
CA LEU A 483 23.86 -10.62 -10.97
C LEU A 483 25.10 -10.93 -10.10
N HIS A 484 25.27 -12.17 -9.64
CA HIS A 484 26.37 -12.61 -8.79
C HIS A 484 27.23 -13.75 -9.35
N HIS A 485 26.90 -14.36 -10.50
CA HIS A 485 27.69 -15.44 -11.10
C HIS A 485 27.84 -15.29 -12.62
N SER A 486 29.10 -15.34 -13.02
CA SER A 486 29.70 -15.13 -14.33
C SER A 486 29.18 -16.00 -15.48
N ASP A 487 29.13 -15.34 -16.66
CA ASP A 487 29.41 -15.81 -18.02
C ASP A 487 28.52 -16.81 -18.77
N THR A 488 27.47 -17.39 -18.22
CA THR A 488 26.52 -18.15 -19.04
C THR A 488 25.13 -17.53 -18.96
N MET A 489 24.85 -16.61 -19.88
CA MET A 489 23.59 -15.88 -20.01
C MET A 489 22.40 -16.79 -20.41
N MET A 490 22.00 -17.74 -19.59
CA MET A 490 20.73 -18.43 -19.79
C MET A 490 19.63 -17.68 -19.03
N SER A 491 18.59 -17.27 -19.77
CA SER A 491 17.38 -16.69 -19.18
C SER A 491 16.60 -17.79 -18.45
N ASP A 492 16.21 -17.55 -17.19
CA ASP A 492 15.30 -18.41 -16.46
C ASP A 492 14.00 -18.63 -17.25
N SER A 493 13.47 -19.85 -17.25
CA SER A 493 12.10 -20.07 -17.67
C SER A 493 11.15 -19.30 -16.72
N VAL A 494 9.90 -19.09 -17.14
CA VAL A 494 8.91 -18.42 -16.29
C VAL A 494 8.71 -19.20 -14.98
N GLU A 495 8.63 -20.51 -15.08
CA GLU A 495 8.44 -21.41 -13.95
C GLU A 495 9.63 -21.33 -12.97
N MET A 496 10.87 -21.34 -13.49
CA MET A 496 12.08 -21.22 -12.66
C MET A 496 12.16 -19.88 -11.95
N GLN A 497 11.85 -18.78 -12.65
CA GLN A 497 11.84 -17.46 -12.04
C GLN A 497 10.78 -17.37 -10.92
N VAL A 498 9.56 -17.86 -11.17
CA VAL A 498 8.49 -17.85 -10.17
C VAL A 498 8.85 -18.71 -8.97
N GLU A 499 9.43 -19.91 -9.19
CA GLU A 499 9.90 -20.79 -8.11
C GLU A 499 10.94 -20.10 -7.22
N ARG A 500 11.97 -19.50 -7.83
CA ARG A 500 13.01 -18.76 -7.12
C ARG A 500 12.42 -17.64 -6.29
N LEU A 501 11.54 -16.82 -6.88
CA LEU A 501 10.91 -15.69 -6.21
C LEU A 501 10.04 -16.12 -5.03
N ILE A 502 9.30 -17.21 -5.14
CA ILE A 502 8.49 -17.77 -4.06
C ILE A 502 9.41 -18.27 -2.93
N THR A 503 10.48 -18.95 -3.26
CA THR A 503 11.47 -19.45 -2.30
C THR A 503 12.10 -18.29 -1.52
N GLU A 504 12.54 -17.23 -2.21
CA GLU A 504 13.09 -16.04 -1.58
C GLU A 504 12.07 -15.31 -0.70
N ALA A 505 10.81 -15.21 -1.13
CA ALA A 505 9.73 -14.52 -0.42
C ALA A 505 9.29 -15.28 0.86
N THR A 506 9.47 -16.59 0.91
CA THR A 506 9.10 -17.45 2.04
C THR A 506 10.29 -17.86 2.90
N SER A 507 11.52 -17.48 2.52
CA SER A 507 12.74 -17.83 3.25
C SER A 507 12.74 -17.27 4.67
N ALA A 508 12.92 -18.15 5.65
CA ALA A 508 13.07 -17.75 7.05
C ALA A 508 14.28 -16.82 7.28
N GLU A 509 15.35 -16.99 6.51
CA GLU A 509 16.53 -16.13 6.55
C GLU A 509 16.19 -14.70 6.15
N ASN A 510 15.44 -14.52 5.04
CA ASN A 510 15.03 -13.22 4.57
C ASN A 510 13.98 -12.56 5.48
N LEU A 511 13.05 -13.35 6.01
CA LEU A 511 11.97 -12.86 6.87
C LEU A 511 12.49 -12.48 8.28
N SER A 512 13.42 -13.24 8.86
CA SER A 512 13.92 -13.02 10.22
C SER A 512 14.70 -11.72 10.41
N VAL A 513 15.25 -11.13 9.34
CA VAL A 513 15.98 -9.85 9.38
C VAL A 513 15.08 -8.63 9.17
N SER A 514 13.81 -8.84 8.84
CA SER A 514 12.86 -7.75 8.60
C SER A 514 12.55 -6.98 9.89
N TYR A 515 12.25 -5.69 9.73
CA TYR A 515 11.83 -4.84 10.85
C TYR A 515 10.58 -5.42 11.56
N VAL A 516 10.56 -5.35 12.89
CA VAL A 516 9.46 -5.88 13.72
C VAL A 516 8.09 -5.33 13.30
N GLY A 517 7.99 -4.04 12.97
CA GLY A 517 6.76 -3.41 12.49
C GLY A 517 6.26 -3.92 11.13
N TRP A 518 7.12 -4.59 10.37
CA TRP A 518 6.74 -5.26 9.14
C TRP A 518 5.97 -6.58 9.40
N CYS A 519 6.01 -7.08 10.64
CA CYS A 519 5.34 -8.30 11.09
C CYS A 519 5.61 -9.50 10.17
N PRO A 520 6.85 -9.99 10.05
CA PRO A 520 7.21 -11.05 9.12
C PRO A 520 6.58 -12.42 9.46
N TRP A 521 6.09 -12.58 10.68
CA TRP A 521 5.40 -13.78 11.17
C TRP A 521 3.88 -13.81 10.88
N TRP A 522 3.29 -12.72 10.37
CA TRP A 522 1.86 -12.67 10.03
C TRP A 522 1.56 -13.07 8.59
#